data_44970a80aa653f40a72d70e8035bc198
#
_entry.id   44970a80aa653f40a72d70e8035bc198
#
_cell.length_a   1.000
_cell.length_b   1.000
_cell.length_c   1.000
_cell.angle_alpha   90.00
_cell.angle_beta   90.00
_cell.angle_gamma   90.00
#
_symmetry.space_group_name_H-M   'P 1'
#
loop_
_entity.id
_entity.type
_entity.pdbx_description
1 polymer ?
#
loop_
_entity_poly.entity_id
_entity_poly.type
_entity_poly.pdbx_seq_one_letter_code
_entity_poly.pdbx_strand_id
1 'polypeptide(L)'
;CIIHGPHEKHLTNYINGFRCQKCTPKSSVEYEILNLIPSSTINNRTFISPLEIDILSEKFKFGIEYNGLIWHSYGKSSYEVLNNLSKLDKNKHSNKTNMVEEKGFHLFQIREDQWLNPIKKEIWKSIILNKINQSKRIFARKTYVVDLSNFPKLIETFLNENHLEGFTDYDICYGLIYKNRIYSIICLSKNDSEWELKRFCNFRGYLVVGGISKLFTTFEIIHKPTSVITYANRNWSSKNIYGILGFNYIEYIEPEPEWFNPKNNNFIRVPNDINIKNNDLYNNGFRVFFGCGKNKFKKVYK
;
A
#
# COMPACT_ATOMS: atom_id res chain seq x y z
N CYS A 1 -9.24 18.46 28.72
CA CYS A 1 -9.62 17.18 28.10
C CYS A 1 -9.77 16.11 29.17
N ILE A 2 -10.87 15.39 29.19
CA ILE A 2 -11.17 14.35 30.19
C ILE A 2 -10.10 13.22 30.16
N ILE A 3 -9.60 12.88 28.96
CA ILE A 3 -8.64 11.78 28.78
C ILE A 3 -7.20 12.23 29.03
N HIS A 4 -6.81 13.46 28.58
CA HIS A 4 -5.42 13.91 28.57
C HIS A 4 -5.12 15.06 29.54
N GLY A 5 -6.06 15.42 30.41
CA GLY A 5 -5.93 16.49 31.39
C GLY A 5 -5.91 17.91 30.78
N PRO A 6 -5.51 18.91 31.56
CA PRO A 6 -5.36 20.28 31.11
C PRO A 6 -4.24 20.39 30.06
N HIS A 7 -4.42 21.28 29.08
CA HIS A 7 -3.43 21.56 28.03
C HIS A 7 -3.60 23.00 27.54
N GLU A 8 -2.50 23.61 27.21
CA GLU A 8 -2.47 24.95 26.65
C GLU A 8 -2.93 24.91 25.18
N LYS A 9 -3.67 25.94 24.78
CA LYS A 9 -4.16 26.10 23.43
C LYS A 9 -4.37 27.54 23.06
N HIS A 10 -4.06 27.90 21.82
CA HIS A 10 -4.31 29.24 21.32
C HIS A 10 -5.83 29.51 21.31
N LEU A 11 -6.25 30.70 21.78
CA LEU A 11 -7.67 31.06 21.92
C LEU A 11 -8.45 30.93 20.58
N THR A 12 -7.84 31.35 19.48
CA THR A 12 -8.39 31.20 18.13
C THR A 12 -8.73 29.76 17.76
N ASN A 13 -7.88 28.82 18.14
CA ASN A 13 -8.12 27.39 17.88
C ASN A 13 -9.30 26.87 18.73
N TYR A 14 -9.46 27.38 19.93
CA TYR A 14 -10.59 27.02 20.80
C TYR A 14 -11.92 27.56 20.25
N ILE A 15 -11.94 28.83 19.82
CA ILE A 15 -13.10 29.50 19.20
C ILE A 15 -13.52 28.76 17.91
N ASN A 16 -12.57 28.32 17.11
CA ASN A 16 -12.81 27.55 15.87
C ASN A 16 -13.19 26.08 16.12
N GLY A 17 -13.51 25.72 17.37
CA GLY A 17 -14.03 24.38 17.68
C GLY A 17 -12.95 23.29 17.81
N PHE A 18 -11.69 23.58 17.59
CA PHE A 18 -10.62 22.62 17.81
C PHE A 18 -10.56 22.23 19.30
N ARG A 19 -10.49 20.93 19.59
CA ARG A 19 -10.44 20.38 20.94
C ARG A 19 -9.03 19.92 21.32
N CYS A 20 -8.87 18.92 22.13
CA CYS A 20 -7.57 18.40 22.55
C CYS A 20 -6.78 17.86 21.34
N GLN A 21 -5.58 18.37 21.11
CA GLN A 21 -4.71 17.95 20.00
C GLN A 21 -4.34 16.47 20.05
N LYS A 22 -4.29 15.88 21.25
CA LYS A 22 -4.02 14.44 21.42
C LYS A 22 -5.22 13.56 21.10
N CYS A 23 -6.44 14.12 21.11
CA CYS A 23 -7.68 13.41 20.80
C CYS A 23 -8.19 13.66 19.38
N THR A 24 -7.72 14.70 18.72
CA THR A 24 -8.28 15.15 17.44
C THR A 24 -7.30 14.77 16.32
N PRO A 25 -7.74 14.06 15.27
CA PRO A 25 -6.95 13.84 14.08
C PRO A 25 -6.48 15.16 13.48
N LYS A 26 -5.30 15.14 12.84
CA LYS A 26 -4.71 16.34 12.24
C LYS A 26 -5.43 16.75 10.96
N SER A 27 -6.10 15.82 10.31
CA SER A 27 -6.83 16.05 9.07
C SER A 27 -8.22 15.39 9.07
N SER A 28 -9.11 15.89 8.21
CA SER A 28 -10.44 15.26 7.98
C SER A 28 -10.32 13.83 7.45
N VAL A 29 -9.25 13.54 6.70
CA VAL A 29 -8.97 12.21 6.17
C VAL A 29 -8.57 11.24 7.28
N GLU A 30 -7.71 11.65 8.20
CA GLU A 30 -7.36 10.81 9.37
C GLU A 30 -8.62 10.48 10.19
N TYR A 31 -9.55 11.44 10.33
CA TYR A 31 -10.83 11.21 10.99
C TYR A 31 -11.69 10.19 10.23
N GLU A 32 -11.75 10.28 8.91
CA GLU A 32 -12.48 9.32 8.06
C GLU A 32 -11.90 7.90 8.22
N ILE A 33 -10.56 7.77 8.22
CA ILE A 33 -9.89 6.48 8.41
C ILE A 33 -10.12 5.94 9.83
N LEU A 34 -10.01 6.80 10.85
CA LEU A 34 -10.23 6.44 12.24
C LEU A 34 -11.61 5.82 12.47
N ASN A 35 -12.64 6.37 11.83
CA ASN A 35 -14.01 5.86 11.94
C ASN A 35 -14.20 4.46 11.35
N LEU A 36 -13.28 3.99 10.50
CA LEU A 36 -13.30 2.62 9.98
C LEU A 36 -12.74 1.60 10.98
N ILE A 37 -11.97 2.04 12.00
CA ILE A 37 -11.17 1.15 12.82
C ILE A 37 -11.60 1.26 14.30
N PRO A 38 -12.45 0.37 14.79
CA PRO A 38 -12.87 0.41 16.18
C PRO A 38 -11.71 0.18 17.13
N SER A 39 -11.72 0.86 18.27
CA SER A 39 -10.74 0.73 19.35
C SER A 39 -9.29 1.05 18.91
N SER A 40 -9.11 2.06 18.08
CA SER A 40 -7.80 2.60 17.71
C SER A 40 -7.47 3.87 18.50
N THR A 41 -6.18 4.16 18.63
CA THR A 41 -5.65 5.40 19.20
C THR A 41 -5.10 6.28 18.10
N ILE A 42 -5.14 7.60 18.29
CA ILE A 42 -4.61 8.59 17.33
C ILE A 42 -3.38 9.29 17.92
N ASN A 43 -2.53 9.80 17.04
CA ASN A 43 -1.34 10.57 17.41
C ASN A 43 -0.49 9.85 18.46
N ASN A 44 -0.28 8.54 18.30
CA ASN A 44 0.43 7.73 19.28
C ASN A 44 1.94 7.99 19.20
N ARG A 45 2.52 8.53 20.27
CA ARG A 45 3.95 8.87 20.39
C ARG A 45 4.73 7.94 21.32
N THR A 46 4.06 6.98 21.92
CA THR A 46 4.70 6.07 22.88
C THR A 46 5.16 4.78 22.24
N PHE A 47 4.44 4.32 21.22
CA PHE A 47 4.69 3.03 20.59
C PHE A 47 6.06 2.94 19.90
N ILE A 48 6.45 3.98 19.14
CA ILE A 48 7.76 4.09 18.46
C ILE A 48 8.46 5.41 18.80
N SER A 49 8.47 5.78 20.10
CA SER A 49 9.11 7.03 20.54
C SER A 49 10.53 7.21 19.95
N PRO A 50 10.91 8.42 19.51
CA PRO A 50 10.19 9.69 19.61
C PRO A 50 9.20 9.95 18.45
N LEU A 51 9.03 9.02 17.52
CA LEU A 51 8.15 9.18 16.39
C LEU A 51 6.67 8.96 16.77
N GLU A 52 5.77 9.56 15.99
CA GLU A 52 4.32 9.44 16.16
C GLU A 52 3.74 8.50 15.11
N ILE A 53 2.69 7.75 15.46
CA ILE A 53 1.83 7.02 14.52
C ILE A 53 0.48 7.72 14.47
N ASP A 54 0.00 8.08 13.29
CA ASP A 54 -1.26 8.82 13.14
C ASP A 54 -2.44 8.03 13.69
N ILE A 55 -2.58 6.75 13.33
CA ILE A 55 -3.62 5.86 13.85
C ILE A 55 -2.98 4.51 14.22
N LEU A 56 -3.15 4.06 15.46
CA LEU A 56 -2.64 2.77 15.94
C LEU A 56 -3.78 1.89 16.44
N SER A 57 -3.86 0.66 15.95
CA SER A 57 -4.76 -0.37 16.41
C SER A 57 -3.97 -1.52 17.05
N GLU A 58 -3.88 -1.53 18.38
CA GLU A 58 -3.19 -2.59 19.12
C GLU A 58 -3.92 -3.93 19.01
N LYS A 59 -5.25 -3.89 19.04
CA LYS A 59 -6.11 -5.07 18.90
C LYS A 59 -5.84 -5.86 17.61
N PHE A 60 -5.63 -5.17 16.50
CA PHE A 60 -5.44 -5.78 15.19
C PHE A 60 -3.98 -5.77 14.73
N LYS A 61 -3.06 -5.28 15.59
CA LYS A 61 -1.61 -5.22 15.37
C LYS A 61 -1.23 -4.50 14.07
N PHE A 62 -1.72 -3.29 13.88
CA PHE A 62 -1.28 -2.42 12.78
C PHE A 62 -1.41 -0.93 13.11
N GLY A 63 -0.62 -0.14 12.41
CA GLY A 63 -0.72 1.32 12.37
C GLY A 63 -1.06 1.80 10.96
N ILE A 64 -1.48 3.06 10.88
CA ILE A 64 -1.67 3.80 9.63
C ILE A 64 -0.97 5.14 9.73
N GLU A 65 -0.24 5.48 8.68
CA GLU A 65 0.28 6.81 8.38
C GLU A 65 -0.48 7.38 7.20
N TYR A 66 -0.99 8.59 7.34
CA TYR A 66 -1.55 9.34 6.23
C TYR A 66 -0.53 10.37 5.73
N ASN A 67 0.05 10.10 4.59
CA ASN A 67 1.13 10.89 4.03
C ASN A 67 0.56 11.97 3.09
N GLY A 68 0.33 13.17 3.63
CA GLY A 68 0.01 14.36 2.84
C GLY A 68 1.19 14.72 1.94
N LEU A 69 0.98 14.73 0.62
CA LEU A 69 2.07 14.88 -0.36
C LEU A 69 2.82 16.20 -0.22
N ILE A 70 2.12 17.28 0.15
CA ILE A 70 2.77 18.59 0.37
C ILE A 70 3.77 18.55 1.54
N TRP A 71 3.48 17.77 2.58
CA TRP A 71 4.28 17.71 3.80
C TRP A 71 5.36 16.64 3.75
N HIS A 72 5.11 15.53 3.03
CA HIS A 72 5.99 14.36 2.96
C HIS A 72 6.82 14.30 1.67
N SER A 73 6.70 15.28 0.77
CA SER A 73 7.53 15.40 -0.41
C SER A 73 8.65 16.41 -0.23
N TYR A 74 9.69 16.20 -1.00
CA TYR A 74 10.83 17.09 -1.08
C TYR A 74 10.70 18.05 -2.28
N GLY A 75 11.21 19.26 -2.15
CA GLY A 75 11.18 20.27 -3.22
C GLY A 75 10.32 21.49 -2.90
N LYS A 76 10.15 21.82 -1.62
CA LYS A 76 9.42 23.05 -1.19
C LYS A 76 10.17 24.32 -1.53
N SER A 77 11.52 24.29 -1.61
CA SER A 77 12.35 25.39 -2.07
C SER A 77 13.35 24.89 -3.10
N SER A 78 13.62 25.70 -4.12
CA SER A 78 14.65 25.45 -5.12
C SER A 78 16.05 25.23 -4.50
N TYR A 79 16.29 25.81 -3.34
CA TYR A 79 17.57 25.72 -2.64
C TYR A 79 17.81 24.37 -1.97
N GLU A 80 16.78 23.73 -1.40
CA GLU A 80 16.91 22.40 -0.73
C GLU A 80 17.20 21.29 -1.73
N VAL A 81 16.77 21.47 -2.95
CA VAL A 81 16.75 20.41 -3.96
C VAL A 81 17.98 20.43 -4.86
N LEU A 82 18.41 21.62 -5.29
CA LEU A 82 19.52 21.75 -6.25
C LEU A 82 20.86 21.31 -5.67
N ASN A 83 21.03 21.40 -4.36
CA ASN A 83 22.31 21.11 -3.72
C ASN A 83 22.42 19.74 -3.05
N ASN A 84 21.31 18.99 -2.84
CA ASN A 84 21.42 17.80 -1.98
C ASN A 84 20.31 16.74 -2.15
N LEU A 85 20.00 16.26 -3.36
CA LEU A 85 19.23 15.01 -3.51
C LEU A 85 19.89 13.85 -2.74
N SER A 86 21.22 13.88 -2.59
CA SER A 86 21.96 12.91 -1.78
C SER A 86 21.76 13.02 -0.27
N LYS A 87 21.24 14.16 0.23
CA LYS A 87 20.94 14.38 1.65
C LYS A 87 19.47 14.20 2.01
N LEU A 88 18.60 13.90 1.03
CA LEU A 88 17.21 13.58 1.32
C LEU A 88 17.15 12.26 2.08
N ASP A 89 16.41 12.23 3.16
CA ASP A 89 16.17 10.97 3.89
C ASP A 89 15.18 10.10 3.10
N LYS A 90 15.72 9.40 2.09
CA LYS A 90 14.99 8.43 1.27
C LYS A 90 14.30 7.36 2.10
N ASN A 91 14.84 7.10 3.29
CA ASN A 91 14.45 5.99 4.14
C ASN A 91 13.49 6.41 5.27
N LYS A 92 13.04 7.66 5.34
CA LYS A 92 12.16 8.15 6.40
C LYS A 92 10.95 7.23 6.62
N HIS A 93 10.22 6.91 5.56
CA HIS A 93 9.03 6.05 5.65
C HIS A 93 9.39 4.59 5.91
N SER A 94 10.46 4.07 5.28
CA SER A 94 10.91 2.69 5.50
C SER A 94 11.47 2.48 6.91
N ASN A 95 12.23 3.44 7.46
CA ASN A 95 12.74 3.38 8.84
C ASN A 95 11.61 3.34 9.85
N LYS A 96 10.59 4.20 9.69
CA LYS A 96 9.41 4.18 10.54
C LYS A 96 8.65 2.85 10.45
N THR A 97 8.52 2.31 9.24
CA THR A 97 7.92 1.00 9.00
C THR A 97 8.71 -0.11 9.67
N ASN A 98 10.05 -0.09 9.60
CA ASN A 98 10.91 -1.05 10.29
C ASN A 98 10.66 -1.05 11.81
N MET A 99 10.65 0.12 12.45
CA MET A 99 10.41 0.24 13.90
C MET A 99 9.07 -0.36 14.32
N VAL A 100 8.04 -0.24 13.49
CA VAL A 100 6.72 -0.82 13.75
C VAL A 100 6.72 -2.33 13.50
N GLU A 101 7.37 -2.80 12.42
CA GLU A 101 7.50 -4.22 12.10
C GLU A 101 8.31 -5.00 13.14
N GLU A 102 9.36 -4.40 13.72
CA GLU A 102 10.17 -4.98 14.81
C GLU A 102 9.34 -5.27 16.08
N LYS A 103 8.27 -4.49 16.29
CA LYS A 103 7.30 -4.73 17.37
C LYS A 103 6.19 -5.73 17.01
N GLY A 104 6.29 -6.39 15.85
CA GLY A 104 5.31 -7.36 15.38
C GLY A 104 4.01 -6.76 14.83
N PHE A 105 4.01 -5.47 14.51
CA PHE A 105 2.88 -4.78 13.91
C PHE A 105 3.14 -4.54 12.41
N HIS A 106 2.08 -4.24 11.67
CA HIS A 106 2.16 -3.79 10.29
C HIS A 106 1.86 -2.29 10.20
N LEU A 107 2.59 -1.54 9.37
CA LEU A 107 2.32 -0.11 9.13
C LEU A 107 1.83 0.10 7.70
N PHE A 108 0.60 0.57 7.56
CA PHE A 108 0.07 1.02 6.27
C PHE A 108 0.49 2.47 6.02
N GLN A 109 1.08 2.72 4.86
CA GLN A 109 1.49 4.05 4.40
C GLN A 109 0.51 4.52 3.32
N ILE A 110 -0.52 5.25 3.72
CA ILE A 110 -1.56 5.74 2.81
C ILE A 110 -1.15 7.10 2.28
N ARG A 111 -0.98 7.22 0.96
CA ARG A 111 -0.69 8.51 0.35
C ARG A 111 -1.96 9.28 0.03
N GLU A 112 -1.85 10.61 0.11
CA GLU A 112 -2.94 11.55 -0.15
C GLU A 112 -3.56 11.35 -1.53
N ASP A 113 -2.76 11.20 -2.62
CA ASP A 113 -3.26 10.96 -3.97
C ASP A 113 -4.08 9.67 -4.09
N GLN A 114 -3.71 8.65 -3.33
CA GLN A 114 -4.44 7.39 -3.32
C GLN A 114 -5.76 7.50 -2.58
N TRP A 115 -5.80 8.27 -1.48
CA TRP A 115 -7.04 8.46 -0.73
C TRP A 115 -8.02 9.42 -1.43
N LEU A 116 -7.50 10.43 -2.11
CA LEU A 116 -8.31 11.37 -2.89
C LEU A 116 -8.86 10.75 -4.19
N ASN A 117 -8.22 9.72 -4.72
CA ASN A 117 -8.74 8.97 -5.86
C ASN A 117 -9.90 8.07 -5.42
N PRO A 118 -11.12 8.22 -5.96
CA PRO A 118 -12.30 7.50 -5.49
C PRO A 118 -12.15 5.97 -5.53
N ILE A 119 -11.52 5.44 -6.59
CA ILE A 119 -11.32 3.99 -6.75
C ILE A 119 -10.30 3.47 -5.75
N LYS A 120 -9.13 4.13 -5.64
CA LYS A 120 -8.07 3.70 -4.72
C LYS A 120 -8.48 3.85 -3.26
N LYS A 121 -9.28 4.85 -2.94
CA LYS A 121 -9.90 5.02 -1.61
C LYS A 121 -10.72 3.79 -1.22
N GLU A 122 -11.58 3.31 -2.10
CA GLU A 122 -12.39 2.11 -1.83
C GLU A 122 -11.53 0.83 -1.75
N ILE A 123 -10.42 0.75 -2.49
CA ILE A 123 -9.46 -0.33 -2.33
C ILE A 123 -8.80 -0.27 -0.94
N TRP A 124 -8.36 0.90 -0.49
CA TRP A 124 -7.79 1.10 0.84
C TRP A 124 -8.78 0.73 1.94
N LYS A 125 -10.04 1.16 1.84
CA LYS A 125 -11.10 0.76 2.76
C LYS A 125 -11.25 -0.76 2.82
N SER A 126 -11.23 -1.43 1.66
CA SER A 126 -11.29 -2.89 1.59
C SER A 126 -10.10 -3.56 2.28
N ILE A 127 -8.88 -3.05 2.11
CA ILE A 127 -7.67 -3.55 2.78
C ILE A 127 -7.79 -3.40 4.30
N ILE A 128 -8.22 -2.22 4.78
CA ILE A 128 -8.42 -1.95 6.21
C ILE A 128 -9.50 -2.87 6.79
N LEU A 129 -10.67 -2.96 6.15
CA LEU A 129 -11.75 -3.84 6.58
C LEU A 129 -11.34 -5.31 6.63
N ASN A 130 -10.52 -5.75 5.67
CA ASN A 130 -9.96 -7.09 5.71
C ASN A 130 -9.05 -7.30 6.93
N LYS A 131 -8.19 -6.32 7.22
CA LYS A 131 -7.26 -6.38 8.36
C LYS A 131 -7.98 -6.46 9.70
N ILE A 132 -9.15 -5.84 9.84
CA ILE A 132 -9.99 -5.88 11.05
C ILE A 132 -11.07 -6.98 11.00
N ASN A 133 -10.97 -7.92 10.05
CA ASN A 133 -11.88 -9.07 9.88
C ASN A 133 -13.34 -8.71 9.55
N GLN A 134 -13.59 -7.57 8.91
CA GLN A 134 -14.94 -7.13 8.51
C GLN A 134 -15.26 -7.37 7.03
N SER A 135 -14.34 -7.92 6.24
CA SER A 135 -14.62 -8.30 4.85
C SER A 135 -15.57 -9.50 4.76
N LYS A 136 -16.43 -9.51 3.75
CA LYS A 136 -17.24 -10.68 3.41
C LYS A 136 -16.35 -11.85 2.98
N ARG A 137 -16.57 -13.04 3.53
CA ARG A 137 -15.69 -14.20 3.30
C ARG A 137 -16.30 -15.18 2.32
N ILE A 138 -15.51 -15.61 1.34
CA ILE A 138 -15.79 -16.72 0.43
C ILE A 138 -14.67 -17.72 0.61
N PHE A 139 -15.01 -19.01 0.80
CA PHE A 139 -13.97 -20.05 0.90
C PHE A 139 -13.58 -20.52 -0.50
N ALA A 140 -12.29 -20.62 -0.79
CA ALA A 140 -11.76 -21.04 -2.10
C ALA A 140 -12.30 -22.39 -2.56
N ARG A 141 -12.62 -23.32 -1.64
CA ARG A 141 -13.25 -24.62 -1.97
C ARG A 141 -14.63 -24.50 -2.64
N LYS A 142 -15.30 -23.34 -2.50
CA LYS A 142 -16.60 -23.08 -3.14
C LYS A 142 -16.47 -22.36 -4.48
N THR A 143 -15.26 -22.10 -4.94
CA THR A 143 -14.98 -21.39 -6.19
C THR A 143 -14.43 -22.31 -7.25
N TYR A 144 -14.53 -21.90 -8.51
CA TYR A 144 -13.89 -22.55 -9.65
C TYR A 144 -12.72 -21.71 -10.14
N VAL A 145 -11.63 -22.35 -10.56
CA VAL A 145 -10.52 -21.70 -11.25
C VAL A 145 -10.85 -21.62 -12.72
N VAL A 146 -10.63 -20.46 -13.31
CA VAL A 146 -10.75 -20.23 -14.76
C VAL A 146 -9.50 -19.55 -15.29
N ASP A 147 -9.11 -19.92 -16.50
CA ASP A 147 -8.09 -19.20 -17.23
C ASP A 147 -8.72 -17.94 -17.85
N LEU A 148 -8.19 -16.80 -17.49
CA LEU A 148 -8.63 -15.49 -17.96
C LEU A 148 -7.65 -14.85 -18.95
N SER A 149 -6.54 -15.51 -19.28
CA SER A 149 -5.42 -14.93 -20.04
C SER A 149 -5.85 -14.27 -21.35
N ASN A 150 -6.89 -14.78 -22.00
CA ASN A 150 -7.42 -14.25 -23.26
C ASN A 150 -8.48 -13.14 -23.08
N PHE A 151 -8.68 -12.63 -21.86
CA PHE A 151 -9.69 -11.59 -21.57
C PHE A 151 -9.05 -10.30 -21.02
N PRO A 152 -8.16 -9.61 -21.77
CA PRO A 152 -7.35 -8.50 -21.25
C PRO A 152 -8.19 -7.35 -20.70
N LYS A 153 -9.28 -6.96 -21.37
CA LYS A 153 -10.17 -5.87 -20.90
C LYS A 153 -10.83 -6.18 -19.56
N LEU A 154 -11.21 -7.44 -19.35
CA LEU A 154 -11.80 -7.89 -18.09
C LEU A 154 -10.78 -7.83 -16.96
N ILE A 155 -9.55 -8.29 -17.21
CA ILE A 155 -8.45 -8.29 -16.24
C ILE A 155 -8.05 -6.85 -15.92
N GLU A 156 -7.90 -6.00 -16.94
CA GLU A 156 -7.59 -4.58 -16.76
C GLU A 156 -8.63 -3.89 -15.87
N THR A 157 -9.91 -4.05 -16.18
CA THR A 157 -11.00 -3.50 -15.36
C THR A 157 -10.93 -4.01 -13.93
N PHE A 158 -10.79 -5.33 -13.76
CA PHE A 158 -10.75 -5.94 -12.43
C PHE A 158 -9.55 -5.44 -11.61
N LEU A 159 -8.34 -5.38 -12.20
CA LEU A 159 -7.14 -4.91 -11.51
C LEU A 159 -7.22 -3.43 -11.17
N ASN A 160 -7.66 -2.59 -12.09
CA ASN A 160 -7.78 -1.15 -11.87
C ASN A 160 -8.80 -0.82 -10.75
N GLU A 161 -9.83 -1.64 -10.60
CA GLU A 161 -10.85 -1.45 -9.56
C GLU A 161 -10.51 -2.10 -8.21
N ASN A 162 -9.58 -3.08 -8.15
CA ASN A 162 -9.38 -3.90 -6.95
C ASN A 162 -7.92 -3.99 -6.47
N HIS A 163 -6.94 -3.46 -7.23
CA HIS A 163 -5.52 -3.44 -6.85
C HIS A 163 -4.95 -2.02 -6.82
N LEU A 164 -4.20 -1.66 -5.79
CA LEU A 164 -3.65 -0.30 -5.61
C LEU A 164 -2.72 0.13 -6.76
N GLU A 165 -1.95 -0.77 -7.31
CA GLU A 165 -1.08 -0.51 -8.47
C GLU A 165 -1.79 -0.68 -9.82
N GLY A 166 -3.03 -1.20 -9.82
CA GLY A 166 -3.81 -1.39 -11.04
C GLY A 166 -3.26 -2.48 -11.96
N PHE A 167 -3.59 -2.31 -13.23
CA PHE A 167 -3.20 -3.23 -14.31
C PHE A 167 -1.68 -3.38 -14.46
N THR A 168 -1.26 -4.51 -14.99
CA THR A 168 0.13 -4.83 -15.38
C THR A 168 0.10 -5.81 -16.54
N ASP A 169 1.14 -5.82 -17.35
CA ASP A 169 1.35 -6.86 -18.35
C ASP A 169 1.52 -8.22 -17.69
N TYR A 170 1.02 -9.25 -18.35
CA TYR A 170 1.04 -10.63 -17.88
C TYR A 170 1.06 -11.60 -19.05
N ASP A 171 1.53 -12.82 -18.83
CA ASP A 171 1.40 -13.93 -19.79
C ASP A 171 0.25 -14.85 -19.39
N ILE A 172 0.05 -15.04 -18.08
CA ILE A 172 -0.98 -15.91 -17.51
C ILE A 172 -1.79 -15.18 -16.46
N CYS A 173 -3.11 -15.32 -16.54
CA CYS A 173 -4.01 -14.83 -15.51
C CYS A 173 -5.08 -15.86 -15.16
N TYR A 174 -5.14 -16.27 -13.90
CA TYR A 174 -6.21 -17.13 -13.40
C TYR A 174 -7.15 -16.37 -12.49
N GLY A 175 -8.45 -16.71 -12.55
CA GLY A 175 -9.50 -16.17 -11.70
C GLY A 175 -10.23 -17.21 -10.88
N LEU A 176 -10.77 -16.78 -9.72
CA LEU A 176 -11.71 -17.57 -8.93
C LEU A 176 -13.12 -17.06 -9.15
N ILE A 177 -13.98 -17.92 -9.68
CA ILE A 177 -15.40 -17.63 -9.89
C ILE A 177 -16.25 -18.27 -8.79
N TYR A 178 -17.20 -17.48 -8.28
CA TYR A 178 -18.27 -17.93 -7.39
C TYR A 178 -19.58 -17.26 -7.82
N LYS A 179 -20.66 -18.05 -7.99
CA LYS A 179 -21.99 -17.55 -8.43
C LYS A 179 -21.87 -16.61 -9.65
N ASN A 180 -21.19 -17.06 -10.70
CA ASN A 180 -20.98 -16.38 -11.98
C ASN A 180 -20.26 -15.02 -11.90
N ARG A 181 -19.50 -14.77 -10.83
CA ARG A 181 -18.71 -13.56 -10.66
C ARG A 181 -17.27 -13.89 -10.25
N ILE A 182 -16.32 -13.10 -10.76
CA ILE A 182 -14.91 -13.18 -10.36
C ILE A 182 -14.73 -12.49 -9.00
N TYR A 183 -14.09 -13.22 -8.06
CA TYR A 183 -13.82 -12.69 -6.71
C TYR A 183 -12.32 -12.62 -6.38
N SER A 184 -11.47 -13.22 -7.18
CA SER A 184 -10.02 -13.13 -7.01
C SER A 184 -9.33 -13.38 -8.32
N ILE A 185 -8.21 -12.71 -8.59
CA ILE A 185 -7.34 -13.01 -9.71
C ILE A 185 -5.88 -13.04 -9.29
N ILE A 186 -5.09 -13.79 -10.07
CA ILE A 186 -3.63 -13.84 -10.00
C ILE A 186 -3.08 -13.66 -11.40
N CYS A 187 -2.08 -12.78 -11.57
CA CYS A 187 -1.41 -12.54 -12.84
C CYS A 187 0.08 -12.82 -12.69
N LEU A 188 0.62 -13.59 -13.62
CA LEU A 188 2.03 -13.94 -13.67
C LEU A 188 2.61 -13.61 -15.05
N SER A 189 3.89 -13.23 -15.08
CA SER A 189 4.65 -13.08 -16.33
C SER A 189 5.90 -13.94 -16.31
N LYS A 190 6.34 -14.36 -17.48
CA LYS A 190 7.54 -15.15 -17.68
C LYS A 190 8.65 -14.28 -18.23
N ASN A 191 9.74 -14.18 -17.51
CA ASN A 191 10.95 -13.51 -17.95
C ASN A 191 12.05 -14.59 -18.13
N ASP A 192 12.39 -14.93 -19.36
CA ASP A 192 13.31 -16.00 -19.71
C ASP A 192 12.93 -17.36 -19.07
N SER A 193 13.69 -17.77 -18.06
CA SER A 193 13.47 -19.03 -17.33
C SER A 193 12.73 -18.87 -16.00
N GLU A 194 12.51 -17.63 -15.56
CA GLU A 194 11.90 -17.33 -14.26
C GLU A 194 10.51 -16.72 -14.40
N TRP A 195 9.59 -17.14 -13.56
CA TRP A 195 8.27 -16.54 -13.48
C TRP A 195 8.21 -15.45 -12.43
N GLU A 196 7.42 -14.41 -12.67
CA GLU A 196 7.11 -13.38 -11.69
C GLU A 196 5.62 -13.36 -11.37
N LEU A 197 5.28 -13.50 -10.09
CA LEU A 197 3.93 -13.21 -9.58
C LEU A 197 3.77 -11.69 -9.51
N LYS A 198 3.13 -11.11 -10.53
CA LYS A 198 2.94 -9.66 -10.70
C LYS A 198 1.85 -9.09 -9.83
N ARG A 199 0.67 -9.72 -9.83
CA ARG A 199 -0.53 -9.23 -9.13
C ARG A 199 -1.32 -10.36 -8.53
N PHE A 200 -1.83 -10.10 -7.34
CA PHE A 200 -2.91 -10.85 -6.72
C PHE A 200 -3.83 -9.90 -5.99
N CYS A 201 -5.14 -9.98 -6.23
CA CYS A 201 -6.13 -9.27 -5.43
C CYS A 201 -7.46 -10.00 -5.37
N ASN A 202 -8.23 -9.67 -4.33
CA ASN A 202 -9.62 -10.05 -4.20
C ASN A 202 -10.53 -8.91 -4.68
N PHE A 203 -11.76 -9.23 -5.03
CA PHE A 203 -12.80 -8.23 -5.29
C PHE A 203 -13.04 -7.40 -4.01
N ARG A 204 -13.13 -6.08 -4.14
CA ARG A 204 -13.32 -5.13 -3.03
C ARG A 204 -14.43 -5.56 -2.07
N GLY A 205 -14.16 -5.47 -0.77
CA GLY A 205 -15.09 -5.85 0.29
C GLY A 205 -15.17 -7.36 0.55
N TYR A 206 -14.43 -8.17 -0.20
CA TYR A 206 -14.40 -9.63 -0.04
C TYR A 206 -12.98 -10.13 0.27
N LEU A 207 -12.93 -11.24 1.00
CA LEU A 207 -11.74 -12.06 1.20
C LEU A 207 -12.05 -13.49 0.73
N VAL A 208 -11.33 -13.95 -0.29
CA VAL A 208 -11.39 -15.36 -0.68
C VAL A 208 -10.37 -16.12 0.15
N VAL A 209 -10.87 -16.78 1.22
CA VAL A 209 -10.03 -17.55 2.15
C VAL A 209 -9.42 -18.75 1.43
N GLY A 210 -8.07 -18.81 1.40
CA GLY A 210 -7.32 -19.80 0.63
C GLY A 210 -7.26 -19.50 -0.88
N GLY A 211 -7.74 -18.32 -1.33
CA GLY A 211 -7.81 -17.95 -2.74
C GLY A 211 -6.46 -17.93 -3.43
N ILE A 212 -5.49 -17.23 -2.85
CA ILE A 212 -4.14 -17.15 -3.42
C ILE A 212 -3.48 -18.52 -3.50
N SER A 213 -3.60 -19.35 -2.46
CA SER A 213 -3.04 -20.71 -2.46
C SER A 213 -3.65 -21.54 -3.57
N LYS A 214 -4.98 -21.53 -3.73
CA LYS A 214 -5.66 -22.30 -4.79
C LYS A 214 -5.22 -21.85 -6.19
N LEU A 215 -5.17 -20.53 -6.45
CA LEU A 215 -4.75 -20.01 -7.74
C LEU A 215 -3.28 -20.31 -8.03
N PHE A 216 -2.42 -20.11 -7.04
CA PHE A 216 -0.99 -20.34 -7.19
C PHE A 216 -0.65 -21.82 -7.36
N THR A 217 -1.28 -22.72 -6.59
CA THR A 217 -1.13 -24.18 -6.78
C THR A 217 -1.61 -24.62 -8.17
N THR A 218 -2.72 -24.05 -8.68
CA THR A 218 -3.17 -24.33 -10.05
C THR A 218 -2.09 -23.95 -11.07
N PHE A 219 -1.50 -22.76 -10.92
CA PHE A 219 -0.39 -22.31 -11.76
C PHE A 219 0.80 -23.27 -11.68
N GLU A 220 1.22 -23.69 -10.48
CA GLU A 220 2.34 -24.62 -10.26
C GLU A 220 2.13 -25.96 -10.95
N ILE A 221 0.93 -26.53 -10.87
CA ILE A 221 0.58 -27.81 -11.47
C ILE A 221 0.63 -27.74 -13.00
N ILE A 222 0.10 -26.66 -13.58
CA ILE A 222 -0.02 -26.52 -15.04
C ILE A 222 1.33 -26.17 -15.68
N HIS A 223 2.05 -25.20 -15.10
CA HIS A 223 3.23 -24.61 -15.73
C HIS A 223 4.56 -25.19 -15.24
N LYS A 224 4.57 -25.92 -14.13
CA LYS A 224 5.75 -26.58 -13.54
C LYS A 224 6.99 -25.67 -13.55
N PRO A 225 6.91 -24.48 -12.93
CA PRO A 225 7.99 -23.51 -12.98
C PRO A 225 9.24 -24.05 -12.27
N THR A 226 10.43 -23.64 -12.73
CA THR A 226 11.69 -23.90 -12.02
C THR A 226 11.90 -22.94 -10.87
N SER A 227 11.47 -21.70 -11.05
CA SER A 227 11.45 -20.69 -9.99
C SER A 227 10.37 -19.63 -10.24
N VAL A 228 9.93 -19.02 -9.15
CA VAL A 228 9.00 -17.89 -9.16
C VAL A 228 9.51 -16.81 -8.22
N ILE A 229 9.54 -15.57 -8.69
CA ILE A 229 9.83 -14.38 -7.86
C ILE A 229 8.56 -13.56 -7.65
N THR A 230 8.59 -12.70 -6.64
CA THR A 230 7.55 -11.69 -6.42
C THR A 230 8.07 -10.52 -5.59
N TYR A 231 7.45 -9.37 -5.74
CA TYR A 231 7.79 -8.14 -5.05
C TYR A 231 6.62 -7.65 -4.18
N ALA A 232 6.84 -7.61 -2.88
CA ALA A 232 5.86 -7.09 -1.93
C ALA A 232 6.11 -5.62 -1.65
N ASN A 233 5.20 -4.75 -2.07
CA ASN A 233 5.28 -3.32 -1.76
C ASN A 233 5.03 -3.09 -0.27
N ARG A 234 6.02 -2.55 0.45
CA ARG A 234 6.01 -2.38 1.90
C ARG A 234 5.05 -1.30 2.40
N ASN A 235 4.50 -0.47 1.51
CA ASN A 235 3.48 0.51 1.91
C ASN A 235 2.17 -0.15 2.37
N TRP A 236 1.86 -1.38 1.89
CA TRP A 236 0.60 -2.06 2.23
C TRP A 236 0.68 -3.58 2.37
N SER A 237 1.72 -4.22 1.85
CA SER A 237 1.82 -5.67 1.82
C SER A 237 2.51 -6.22 3.07
N SER A 238 1.93 -7.25 3.68
CA SER A 238 2.59 -7.96 4.78
C SER A 238 3.44 -9.11 4.25
N LYS A 239 4.56 -9.40 4.93
CA LYS A 239 5.50 -10.49 4.56
C LYS A 239 4.88 -11.90 4.67
N ASN A 240 3.86 -12.08 5.51
CA ASN A 240 3.39 -13.40 5.93
C ASN A 240 2.75 -14.24 4.82
N ILE A 241 2.12 -13.60 3.82
CA ILE A 241 1.40 -14.32 2.76
C ILE A 241 2.34 -15.13 1.88
N TYR A 242 3.55 -14.63 1.64
CA TYR A 242 4.53 -15.28 0.77
C TYR A 242 5.15 -16.52 1.42
N GLY A 243 5.37 -16.49 2.73
CA GLY A 243 5.82 -17.66 3.49
C GLY A 243 4.83 -18.84 3.41
N ILE A 244 3.51 -18.56 3.46
CA ILE A 244 2.46 -19.60 3.32
C ILE A 244 2.51 -20.26 1.94
N LEU A 245 2.92 -19.54 0.89
CA LEU A 245 3.08 -20.06 -0.47
C LEU A 245 4.43 -20.78 -0.70
N GLY A 246 5.30 -20.81 0.30
CA GLY A 246 6.63 -21.42 0.21
C GLY A 246 7.70 -20.53 -0.41
N PHE A 247 7.50 -19.23 -0.45
CA PHE A 247 8.54 -18.30 -0.86
C PHE A 247 9.49 -17.97 0.30
N ASN A 248 10.76 -17.84 -0.02
CA ASN A 248 11.79 -17.33 0.88
C ASN A 248 12.07 -15.85 0.59
N TYR A 249 12.30 -15.07 1.64
CA TYR A 249 12.77 -13.70 1.52
C TYR A 249 14.19 -13.69 0.93
N ILE A 250 14.45 -12.81 -0.03
CA ILE A 250 15.75 -12.65 -0.69
C ILE A 250 16.43 -11.36 -0.25
N GLU A 251 15.79 -10.22 -0.52
CA GLU A 251 16.38 -8.91 -0.30
C GLU A 251 15.33 -7.81 -0.14
N TYR A 252 15.75 -6.72 0.47
CA TYR A 252 15.04 -5.45 0.46
C TYR A 252 15.50 -4.62 -0.73
N ILE A 253 14.54 -4.06 -1.46
CA ILE A 253 14.77 -3.13 -2.56
C ILE A 253 14.39 -1.73 -2.08
N GLU A 254 15.32 -0.82 -2.13
CA GLU A 254 15.14 0.56 -1.72
C GLU A 254 14.02 1.25 -2.52
N PRO A 255 13.35 2.27 -1.93
CA PRO A 255 12.34 3.02 -2.64
C PRO A 255 12.96 3.83 -3.78
N GLU A 256 12.34 3.71 -4.94
CA GLU A 256 12.61 4.58 -6.07
C GLU A 256 11.92 5.94 -5.91
N PRO A 257 12.48 7.03 -6.50
CA PRO A 257 11.86 8.34 -6.47
C PRO A 257 10.56 8.34 -7.28
N GLU A 258 9.48 8.81 -6.69
CA GLU A 258 8.21 9.02 -7.37
C GLU A 258 7.96 10.53 -7.51
N TRP A 259 7.88 11.02 -8.73
CA TRP A 259 7.69 12.43 -9.02
C TRP A 259 6.21 12.76 -9.23
N PHE A 260 5.74 13.86 -8.68
CA PHE A 260 4.38 14.34 -8.87
C PHE A 260 4.35 15.87 -8.93
N ASN A 261 3.36 16.43 -9.65
CA ASN A 261 3.15 17.88 -9.71
C ASN A 261 1.90 18.25 -8.89
N PRO A 262 2.04 19.01 -7.80
CA PRO A 262 0.91 19.40 -6.94
C PRO A 262 0.04 20.53 -7.51
N LYS A 263 0.47 21.22 -8.60
CA LYS A 263 -0.19 22.43 -9.09
C LYS A 263 -1.55 22.21 -9.74
N ASN A 264 -1.83 21.00 -10.23
CA ASN A 264 -3.00 20.75 -11.09
C ASN A 264 -4.13 20.01 -10.40
N ASN A 265 -4.18 19.91 -9.07
CA ASN A 265 -5.10 19.03 -8.33
C ASN A 265 -5.13 17.56 -8.82
N ASN A 266 -4.44 17.28 -9.92
CA ASN A 266 -4.19 15.95 -10.44
C ASN A 266 -2.75 15.60 -10.12
N PHE A 267 -2.55 14.63 -9.25
CA PHE A 267 -1.22 14.11 -8.94
C PHE A 267 -0.72 13.31 -10.14
N ILE A 268 0.09 13.96 -10.98
CA ILE A 268 0.69 13.33 -12.15
C ILE A 268 1.95 12.62 -11.70
N ARG A 269 1.96 11.29 -11.77
CA ARG A 269 3.20 10.52 -11.65
C ARG A 269 4.00 10.71 -12.94
N VAL A 270 5.25 11.09 -12.77
CA VAL A 270 6.21 11.04 -13.87
C VAL A 270 6.81 9.63 -13.85
N PRO A 271 6.68 8.84 -14.94
CA PRO A 271 7.31 7.53 -15.02
C PRO A 271 8.83 7.64 -14.83
N ASN A 272 9.42 6.66 -14.16
CA ASN A 272 10.87 6.65 -13.87
C ASN A 272 11.74 6.55 -15.14
N ASP A 273 11.17 6.10 -16.25
CA ASP A 273 11.81 5.93 -17.54
C ASP A 273 11.90 7.22 -18.39
N ILE A 274 11.25 8.30 -17.95
CA ILE A 274 11.42 9.60 -18.59
C ILE A 274 12.81 10.14 -18.22
N ASN A 275 13.66 10.23 -19.20
CA ASN A 275 15.05 10.72 -19.13
C ASN A 275 15.10 12.25 -18.95
N ILE A 276 14.31 12.78 -18.01
CA ILE A 276 14.26 14.19 -17.63
C ILE A 276 15.30 14.38 -16.53
N LYS A 277 16.23 15.31 -16.73
CA LYS A 277 17.16 15.69 -15.66
C LYS A 277 16.37 16.13 -14.42
N ASN A 278 16.77 15.67 -13.25
CA ASN A 278 16.08 15.97 -11.98
C ASN A 278 15.80 17.48 -11.81
N ASN A 279 16.71 18.34 -12.25
CA ASN A 279 16.56 19.81 -12.19
C ASN A 279 15.39 20.30 -13.05
N ASP A 280 15.12 19.71 -14.21
CA ASP A 280 14.03 20.12 -15.09
C ASP A 280 12.67 19.78 -14.47
N LEU A 281 12.57 18.67 -13.76
CA LEU A 281 11.35 18.30 -13.03
C LEU A 281 11.02 19.30 -11.93
N TYR A 282 12.01 19.72 -11.16
CA TYR A 282 11.81 20.74 -10.12
C TYR A 282 11.43 22.09 -10.69
N ASN A 283 12.10 22.53 -11.74
CA ASN A 283 11.83 23.80 -12.40
C ASN A 283 10.39 23.83 -12.96
N ASN A 284 9.86 22.69 -13.37
CA ASN A 284 8.48 22.50 -13.79
C ASN A 284 7.50 22.28 -12.62
N GLY A 285 7.94 22.42 -11.38
CA GLY A 285 7.10 22.37 -10.18
C GLY A 285 6.78 20.96 -9.68
N PHE A 286 7.49 19.93 -10.17
CA PHE A 286 7.39 18.59 -9.63
C PHE A 286 8.09 18.47 -8.27
N ARG A 287 7.61 17.53 -7.48
CA ARG A 287 8.17 17.17 -6.18
C ARG A 287 8.44 15.67 -6.14
N VAL A 288 9.38 15.25 -5.30
CA VAL A 288 9.73 13.83 -5.16
C VAL A 288 9.21 13.28 -3.84
N PHE A 289 8.68 12.07 -3.91
CA PHE A 289 8.25 11.26 -2.78
C PHE A 289 8.99 9.91 -2.81
N PHE A 290 9.38 9.41 -1.63
CA PHE A 290 9.95 8.08 -1.48
C PHE A 290 9.02 7.24 -0.61
N GLY A 291 8.60 6.07 -1.12
CA GLY A 291 7.81 5.11 -0.37
C GLY A 291 8.67 4.28 0.60
N CYS A 292 8.19 3.08 0.94
CA CYS A 292 8.89 2.16 1.84
C CYS A 292 9.73 1.09 1.12
N GLY A 293 9.85 1.15 -0.19
CA GLY A 293 10.52 0.12 -0.98
C GLY A 293 9.71 -1.18 -1.09
N LYS A 294 10.38 -2.24 -1.50
CA LYS A 294 9.77 -3.55 -1.74
C LYS A 294 10.59 -4.65 -1.08
N ASN A 295 9.95 -5.73 -0.68
CA ASN A 295 10.64 -6.97 -0.32
C ASN A 295 10.56 -7.94 -1.51
N LYS A 296 11.68 -8.49 -1.93
CA LYS A 296 11.75 -9.53 -2.96
C LYS A 296 11.72 -10.90 -2.32
N PHE A 297 10.92 -11.76 -2.87
CA PHE A 297 10.79 -13.16 -2.46
C PHE A 297 10.99 -14.08 -3.66
N LYS A 298 11.49 -15.29 -3.39
CA LYS A 298 11.72 -16.32 -4.41
C LYS A 298 11.30 -17.70 -3.90
N LYS A 299 10.65 -18.45 -4.76
CA LYS A 299 10.38 -19.87 -4.58
C LYS A 299 11.12 -20.65 -5.68
N VAL A 300 11.89 -21.65 -5.28
CA VAL A 300 12.64 -22.54 -6.20
C VAL A 300 12.05 -23.94 -6.06
N TYR A 301 11.84 -24.59 -7.16
CA TYR A 301 11.34 -25.96 -7.23
C TYR A 301 12.51 -26.93 -7.48
N LYS A 302 12.44 -28.07 -6.82
CA LYS A 302 13.43 -29.15 -6.98
C LYS A 302 13.03 -30.06 -8.13
#